data_46afdb6b79e904d298c6eaf867a318ed
#
_entry.id   46afdb6b79e904d298c6eaf867a318ed
#
_cell.length_a   1.000
_cell.length_b   1.000
_cell.length_c   1.000
_cell.angle_alpha   90.00
_cell.angle_beta   90.00
_cell.angle_gamma   90.00
#
_symmetry.space_group_name_H-M   'P 1'
#
loop_
_entity.id
_entity.type
_entity.pdbx_description
1 polymer ?
#
loop_
_entity_poly.entity_id
_entity_poly.type
_entity_poly.pdbx_seq_one_letter_code
_entity_poly.pdbx_strand_id
1 'polypeptide(L)'
;MKVIKRNDSEQIFEIEKIVNAIRKANNNKSVPENERMDEVSLQKVVATVKKKMEGFNSINAADIHEFIEKALVRHQKAAVARAYIVAHDE
;
A
#
# COMPACT_ATOMS: atom_id res chain seq x y z
N MET A 1 -0.76 14.13 -9.71
CA MET A 1 -0.52 12.80 -10.29
C MET A 1 -1.84 12.08 -10.49
N LYS A 2 -1.96 11.34 -11.57
CA LYS A 2 -3.16 10.56 -11.90
C LYS A 2 -2.93 9.07 -11.69
N VAL A 3 -3.96 8.37 -11.25
CA VAL A 3 -3.94 6.91 -11.13
C VAL A 3 -4.84 6.33 -12.21
N ILE A 4 -4.31 5.40 -12.99
CA ILE A 4 -5.05 4.71 -14.04
C ILE A 4 -5.54 3.38 -13.49
N LYS A 5 -6.86 3.21 -13.45
CA LYS A 5 -7.50 2.00 -12.97
C LYS A 5 -7.51 0.91 -14.04
N ARG A 6 -7.87 -0.31 -13.62
CA ARG A 6 -7.93 -1.48 -14.50
C ARG A 6 -8.85 -1.27 -15.71
N ASN A 7 -9.90 -0.47 -15.57
CA ASN A 7 -10.84 -0.15 -16.65
C ASN A 7 -10.44 1.08 -17.47
N ASP A 8 -9.18 1.49 -17.38
CA ASP A 8 -8.60 2.66 -18.05
C ASP A 8 -9.17 4.01 -17.59
N SER A 9 -10.00 4.03 -16.55
CA SER A 9 -10.45 5.30 -15.99
C SER A 9 -9.32 5.96 -15.19
N GLU A 10 -9.29 7.29 -15.21
CA GLU A 10 -8.31 8.07 -14.48
C GLU A 10 -8.90 8.58 -13.17
N GLN A 11 -8.06 8.65 -12.15
CA GLN A 11 -8.44 9.16 -10.84
C GLN A 11 -7.31 10.01 -10.30
N ILE A 12 -7.64 11.09 -9.60
CA ILE A 12 -6.63 11.91 -8.92
C ILE A 12 -6.05 11.09 -7.77
N PHE A 13 -4.72 11.12 -7.65
CA PHE A 13 -4.03 10.43 -6.58
C PHE A 13 -4.34 11.08 -5.22
N GLU A 14 -4.72 10.26 -4.27
CA GLU A 14 -4.96 10.66 -2.88
C GLU A 14 -4.18 9.74 -1.96
N ILE A 15 -3.19 10.28 -1.25
CA ILE A 15 -2.34 9.49 -0.34
C ILE A 15 -3.18 8.83 0.77
N GLU A 16 -4.27 9.44 1.17
CA GLU A 16 -5.15 8.90 2.21
C GLU A 16 -5.71 7.52 1.85
N LYS A 17 -5.92 7.25 0.56
CA LYS A 17 -6.39 5.94 0.11
C LYS A 17 -5.35 4.87 0.36
N ILE A 18 -4.08 5.19 0.15
CA ILE A 18 -2.97 4.27 0.43
C ILE A 18 -2.86 4.03 1.93
N VAL A 19 -2.89 5.11 2.72
CA VAL A 19 -2.83 5.00 4.19
C VAL A 19 -3.95 4.11 4.72
N ASN A 20 -5.17 4.33 4.25
CA ASN A 20 -6.33 3.56 4.70
C ASN A 20 -6.25 2.09 4.27
N ALA A 21 -5.75 1.82 3.06
CA ALA A 21 -5.58 0.46 2.58
C ALA A 21 -4.54 -0.31 3.40
N ILE A 22 -3.43 0.32 3.72
CA ILE A 22 -2.38 -0.28 4.55
C ILE A 22 -2.89 -0.48 5.98
N ARG A 23 -3.59 0.50 6.52
CA ARG A 23 -4.17 0.41 7.87
C ARG A 23 -5.18 -0.73 7.97
N LYS A 24 -6.01 -0.90 6.96
CA LYS A 24 -6.98 -1.99 6.90
C LYS A 24 -6.28 -3.36 6.87
N ALA A 25 -5.23 -3.49 6.06
CA ALA A 25 -4.44 -4.72 6.01
C ALA A 25 -3.75 -5.00 7.35
N ASN A 26 -3.22 -3.96 7.98
CA ASN A 26 -2.55 -4.07 9.29
C ASN A 26 -3.50 -4.56 10.39
N ASN A 27 -4.79 -4.23 10.29
CA ASN A 27 -5.80 -4.61 11.26
C ASN A 27 -6.50 -5.93 10.93
N ASN A 28 -6.09 -6.60 9.86
CA ASN A 28 -6.66 -7.89 9.47
C ASN A 28 -6.37 -8.94 10.53
N LYS A 29 -7.36 -9.80 10.79
CA LYS A 29 -7.25 -10.85 11.80
C LYS A 29 -6.13 -11.85 11.52
N SER A 30 -5.75 -12.01 10.25
CA SER A 30 -4.67 -12.92 9.85
C SER A 30 -3.28 -12.41 10.24
N VAL A 31 -3.16 -11.13 10.60
CA VAL A 31 -1.88 -10.54 10.99
C VAL A 31 -1.65 -10.76 12.48
N PRO A 32 -0.58 -11.50 12.87
CA PRO A 32 -0.24 -11.67 14.28
C PRO A 32 0.00 -10.32 14.96
N GLU A 33 -0.37 -10.22 16.21
CA GLU A 33 -0.26 -8.97 16.96
C GLU A 33 1.19 -8.44 17.00
N ASN A 34 2.16 -9.35 17.10
CA ASN A 34 3.58 -8.97 17.13
C ASN A 34 4.09 -8.48 15.76
N GLU A 35 3.35 -8.68 14.67
CA GLU A 35 3.70 -8.17 13.35
C GLU A 35 2.88 -6.95 12.96
N ARG A 36 1.93 -6.53 13.78
CA ARG A 36 1.17 -5.32 13.50
C ARG A 36 2.05 -4.10 13.68
N MET A 37 1.85 -3.14 12.78
CA MET A 37 2.59 -1.88 12.81
C MET A 37 1.91 -0.90 13.75
N ASP A 38 2.73 -0.16 14.51
CA ASP A 38 2.26 1.05 15.18
C ASP A 38 2.16 2.19 14.16
N GLU A 39 1.67 3.34 14.56
CA GLU A 39 1.48 4.47 13.65
C GLU A 39 2.80 4.96 13.06
N VAL A 40 3.88 4.94 13.83
CA VAL A 40 5.21 5.37 13.34
C VAL A 40 5.68 4.43 12.23
N SER A 41 5.58 3.12 12.43
CA SER A 41 5.96 2.13 11.43
C SER A 41 5.10 2.25 10.18
N LEU A 42 3.80 2.45 10.34
CA LEU A 42 2.87 2.63 9.22
C LEU A 42 3.26 3.84 8.39
N GLN A 43 3.58 4.96 9.03
CA GLN A 43 3.98 6.18 8.33
C GLN A 43 5.31 6.00 7.59
N LYS A 44 6.22 5.18 8.12
CA LYS A 44 7.47 4.87 7.43
C LYS A 44 7.22 4.08 6.14
N VAL A 45 6.31 3.12 6.17
CA VAL A 45 5.92 2.36 4.97
C VAL A 45 5.29 3.29 3.95
N VAL A 46 4.37 4.14 4.38
CA VAL A 46 3.72 5.13 3.50
C VAL A 46 4.76 6.04 2.85
N ALA A 47 5.74 6.51 3.62
CA ALA A 47 6.80 7.38 3.09
C ALA A 47 7.64 6.65 2.04
N THR A 48 7.91 5.36 2.23
CA THR A 48 8.64 4.54 1.25
C THR A 48 7.85 4.45 -0.06
N VAL A 49 6.56 4.18 0.01
CA VAL A 49 5.68 4.12 -1.17
C VAL A 49 5.64 5.48 -1.87
N LYS A 50 5.42 6.53 -1.11
CA LYS A 50 5.33 7.89 -1.64
C LYS A 50 6.60 8.28 -2.39
N LYS A 51 7.76 7.93 -1.83
CA LYS A 51 9.05 8.20 -2.47
C LYS A 51 9.19 7.46 -3.80
N LYS A 52 8.72 6.22 -3.87
CA LYS A 52 8.73 5.45 -5.11
C LYS A 52 7.85 6.06 -6.18
N MET A 53 6.78 6.76 -5.77
CA MET A 53 5.84 7.38 -6.71
C MET A 53 6.29 8.75 -7.19
N GLU A 54 7.30 9.34 -6.55
CA GLU A 54 7.84 10.62 -7.00
C GLU A 54 8.41 10.50 -8.41
N GLY A 55 8.16 11.50 -9.24
CA GLY A 55 8.62 11.51 -10.62
C GLY A 55 7.63 10.93 -11.64
N PHE A 56 6.57 10.28 -11.19
CA PHE A 56 5.53 9.81 -12.09
C PHE A 56 4.43 10.86 -12.25
N ASN A 57 4.03 11.14 -13.48
CA ASN A 57 2.88 12.00 -13.75
C ASN A 57 1.58 11.20 -13.72
N SER A 58 1.64 9.94 -14.12
CA SER A 58 0.54 9.00 -13.99
C SER A 58 1.12 7.62 -13.69
N ILE A 59 0.33 6.77 -13.04
CA ILE A 59 0.74 5.45 -12.62
C ILE A 59 -0.46 4.51 -12.63
N ASN A 60 -0.23 3.25 -12.99
CA ASN A 60 -1.27 2.23 -12.92
C ASN A 60 -1.55 1.82 -11.48
N ALA A 61 -2.81 1.55 -11.16
CA ALA A 61 -3.19 1.07 -9.83
C ALA A 61 -2.43 -0.22 -9.46
N ALA A 62 -2.20 -1.10 -10.44
CA ALA A 62 -1.44 -2.33 -10.22
C ALA A 62 -0.01 -2.05 -9.74
N ASP A 63 0.63 -1.01 -10.30
CA ASP A 63 1.98 -0.62 -9.89
C ASP A 63 2.01 -0.07 -8.46
N ILE A 64 0.97 0.67 -8.08
CA ILE A 64 0.84 1.16 -6.71
C ILE A 64 0.74 0.00 -5.74
N HIS A 65 -0.08 -1.01 -6.05
CA HIS A 65 -0.20 -2.22 -5.22
C HIS A 65 1.15 -2.91 -5.05
N GLU A 66 1.90 -3.03 -6.14
CA GLU A 66 3.22 -3.63 -6.09
C GLU A 66 4.19 -2.83 -5.21
N PHE A 67 4.17 -1.51 -5.31
CA PHE A 67 5.01 -0.64 -4.46
C PHE A 67 4.66 -0.81 -2.99
N ILE A 68 3.38 -0.92 -2.65
CA ILE A 68 2.93 -1.13 -1.27
C ILE A 68 3.42 -2.50 -0.76
N GLU A 69 3.23 -3.54 -1.55
CA GLU A 69 3.66 -4.90 -1.18
C GLU A 69 5.16 -4.95 -0.93
N LYS A 70 5.95 -4.38 -1.83
CA LYS A 70 7.41 -4.34 -1.70
C LYS A 70 7.86 -3.53 -0.49
N ALA A 71 7.18 -2.42 -0.22
CA ALA A 71 7.49 -1.60 0.96
C ALA A 71 7.23 -2.36 2.26
N LEU A 72 6.10 -3.08 2.34
CA LEU A 72 5.77 -3.88 3.51
C LEU A 72 6.79 -4.99 3.74
N VAL A 73 7.19 -5.68 2.69
CA VAL A 73 8.22 -6.73 2.80
C VAL A 73 9.56 -6.13 3.21
N ARG A 74 9.94 -5.00 2.63
CA ARG A 74 11.19 -4.30 2.96
C ARG A 74 11.25 -3.89 4.43
N HIS A 75 10.11 -3.51 5.01
CA HIS A 75 10.01 -3.15 6.42
C HIS A 75 9.75 -4.37 7.32
N GLN A 76 9.91 -5.58 6.78
CA GLN A 76 9.76 -6.84 7.52
C GLN A 76 8.33 -7.05 8.05
N LYS A 77 7.35 -6.63 7.28
CA LYS A 77 5.92 -6.78 7.62
C LYS A 77 5.23 -7.75 6.66
N ALA A 78 5.81 -8.95 6.52
CA ALA A 78 5.35 -9.95 5.56
C ALA A 78 3.89 -10.37 5.78
N ALA A 79 3.44 -10.49 7.02
CA ALA A 79 2.05 -10.86 7.31
C ALA A 79 1.08 -9.76 6.87
N VAL A 80 1.46 -8.49 7.06
CA VAL A 80 0.66 -7.35 6.58
C VAL A 80 0.63 -7.34 5.06
N ALA A 81 1.78 -7.61 4.42
CA ALA A 81 1.86 -7.69 2.95
C ALA A 81 0.91 -8.77 2.41
N ARG A 82 0.89 -9.95 3.04
CA ARG A 82 -0.02 -11.03 2.63
C ARG A 82 -1.49 -10.63 2.78
N ALA A 83 -1.84 -9.98 3.89
CA ALA A 83 -3.20 -9.50 4.11
C ALA A 83 -3.60 -8.46 3.06
N TYR A 84 -2.68 -7.59 2.69
CA TYR A 84 -2.90 -6.59 1.65
C TYR A 84 -3.15 -7.25 0.29
N ILE A 85 -2.31 -8.23 -0.08
CA ILE A 85 -2.43 -8.96 -1.36
C ILE A 85 -3.79 -9.65 -1.44
N VAL A 86 -4.19 -10.36 -0.40
CA VAL A 86 -5.47 -11.08 -0.38
C VAL A 86 -6.64 -10.11 -0.56
N ALA A 87 -6.59 -8.95 0.08
CA ALA A 87 -7.66 -7.96 -0.01
C ALA A 87 -7.80 -7.35 -1.41
N HIS A 88 -6.73 -7.32 -2.20
CA HIS A 88 -6.68 -6.65 -3.50
C HIS A 88 -6.49 -7.61 -4.68
N ASP A 89 -6.42 -8.91 -4.42
CA ASP A 89 -6.22 -9.93 -5.43
C ASP A 89 -7.58 -10.46 -5.91
N GLU A 90 -8.26 -9.65 -6.69
CA GLU A 90 -9.53 -10.05 -7.32
C GLU A 90 -9.47 -9.93 -8.83
#